data_36bd1fcf8a18072f9dd1c71ff26feb6b
#
_entry.id   36bd1fcf8a18072f9dd1c71ff26feb6b
#
_cell.length_a   1.000
_cell.length_b   1.000
_cell.length_c   1.000
_cell.angle_alpha   90.00
_cell.angle_beta   90.00
_cell.angle_gamma   90.00
#
_symmetry.space_group_name_H-M   'P 1'
#
loop_
_entity.id
_entity.type
_entity.pdbx_description
1 polymer ?
#
loop_
_entity_poly.entity_id
_entity_poly.type
_entity_poly.pdbx_seq_one_letter_code
_entity_poly.pdbx_strand_id
1 'polypeptide(L)'
;MIGLFSTLNLGVRSLQAQQTAVEVAGQNLANVNNTAYTRQRVQIQTSPTVQTAIGPQGTGAQAVAIQQLRDLLVEGQIRNETSESSYWTTQQKALQYAQTGLGEFIDRNADVVGSAGSGTGALSGLA
;
A
#
# COMPACT_ATOMS: atom_id res chain seq x y z
N MET A 1 -44.22 19.43 15.24
CA MET A 1 -43.18 19.87 16.19
C MET A 1 -42.10 18.85 16.21
N ILE A 2 -40.91 19.23 15.80
CA ILE A 2 -39.74 18.38 16.01
C ILE A 2 -39.44 18.49 17.48
N GLY A 3 -39.72 17.42 18.21
CA GLY A 3 -39.58 17.43 19.66
C GLY A 3 -38.10 17.52 20.04
N LEU A 4 -37.83 17.94 21.27
CA LEU A 4 -36.50 17.99 21.91
C LEU A 4 -35.68 16.68 21.67
N PHE A 5 -36.33 15.53 21.63
CA PHE A 5 -35.71 14.24 21.32
C PHE A 5 -35.19 14.12 19.90
N SER A 6 -35.81 14.78 18.92
CA SER A 6 -35.32 14.76 17.54
C SER A 6 -34.03 15.58 17.39
N THR A 7 -33.95 16.74 18.04
CA THR A 7 -32.72 17.55 18.04
C THR A 7 -31.61 16.89 18.82
N LEU A 8 -31.91 16.19 19.90
CA LEU A 8 -30.95 15.40 20.64
C LEU A 8 -30.38 14.23 19.79
N ASN A 9 -31.27 13.52 19.10
CA ASN A 9 -30.90 12.43 18.20
C ASN A 9 -30.02 12.91 17.03
N LEU A 10 -30.33 14.06 16.46
CA LEU A 10 -29.51 14.74 15.46
C LEU A 10 -28.12 15.05 16.01
N GLY A 11 -28.02 15.57 17.21
CA GLY A 11 -26.75 15.84 17.89
C GLY A 11 -25.92 14.57 18.10
N VAL A 12 -26.54 13.50 18.60
CA VAL A 12 -25.87 12.20 18.84
C VAL A 12 -25.32 11.62 17.53
N ARG A 13 -26.10 11.59 16.46
CA ARG A 13 -25.65 11.08 15.16
C ARG A 13 -24.47 11.88 14.58
N SER A 14 -24.56 13.20 14.68
CA SER A 14 -23.49 14.08 14.22
C SER A 14 -22.20 13.87 15.03
N LEU A 15 -22.30 13.69 16.34
CA LEU A 15 -21.16 13.38 17.20
C LEU A 15 -20.56 12.02 16.86
N GLN A 16 -21.36 10.99 16.63
CA GLN A 16 -20.87 9.68 16.21
C GLN A 16 -20.13 9.75 14.88
N ALA A 17 -20.64 10.51 13.89
CA ALA A 17 -19.94 10.71 12.63
C ALA A 17 -18.57 11.39 12.81
N GLN A 18 -18.50 12.40 13.71
CA GLN A 18 -17.25 13.08 14.04
C GLN A 18 -16.28 12.18 14.81
N GLN A 19 -16.75 11.35 15.72
CA GLN A 19 -15.92 10.37 16.42
C GLN A 19 -15.26 9.40 15.42
N THR A 20 -16.05 8.84 14.50
CA THR A 20 -15.50 7.97 13.44
C THR A 20 -14.45 8.70 12.60
N ALA A 21 -14.66 9.97 12.29
CA ALA A 21 -13.69 10.76 11.54
C ALA A 21 -12.38 10.97 12.32
N VAL A 22 -12.47 11.22 13.63
CA VAL A 22 -11.30 11.36 14.51
C VAL A 22 -10.56 10.03 14.67
N GLU A 23 -11.28 8.91 14.81
CA GLU A 23 -10.68 7.56 14.87
C GLU A 23 -9.88 7.25 13.61
N VAL A 24 -10.44 7.51 12.43
CA VAL A 24 -9.74 7.29 11.16
C VAL A 24 -8.55 8.23 11.01
N ALA A 25 -8.66 9.48 11.45
CA ALA A 25 -7.53 10.41 11.49
C ALA A 25 -6.41 9.92 12.43
N GLY A 26 -6.78 9.40 13.58
CA GLY A 26 -5.85 8.78 14.53
C GLY A 26 -5.12 7.57 13.96
N GLN A 27 -5.85 6.68 13.27
CA GLN A 27 -5.27 5.53 12.57
C GLN A 27 -4.31 5.96 11.46
N ASN A 28 -4.67 6.98 10.66
CA ASN A 28 -3.79 7.53 9.64
C ASN A 28 -2.50 8.11 10.24
N LEU A 29 -2.62 8.80 11.37
CA LEU A 29 -1.47 9.38 12.07
C LEU A 29 -0.58 8.31 12.69
N ALA A 30 -1.16 7.31 13.32
CA ALA A 30 -0.42 6.20 13.93
C ALA A 30 0.38 5.39 12.90
N ASN A 31 -0.12 5.33 11.66
CA ASN A 31 0.51 4.57 10.57
C ASN A 31 1.23 5.46 9.55
N VAL A 32 1.53 6.72 9.86
CA VAL A 32 2.14 7.66 8.91
C VAL A 32 3.51 7.18 8.39
N ASN A 33 4.26 6.43 9.19
CA ASN A 33 5.57 5.87 8.83
C ASN A 33 5.50 4.44 8.29
N ASN A 34 4.30 3.86 8.18
CA ASN A 34 4.13 2.51 7.66
C ASN A 34 3.90 2.54 6.16
N THR A 35 4.90 2.10 5.38
CA THR A 35 4.86 2.08 3.91
C THR A 35 3.80 1.14 3.33
N ALA A 36 3.37 0.13 4.10
CA ALA A 36 2.31 -0.81 3.68
C ALA A 36 0.90 -0.29 3.98
N TYR A 37 0.79 0.82 4.73
CA TYR A 37 -0.51 1.37 5.12
C TYR A 37 -1.07 2.28 4.04
N THR A 38 -2.33 2.06 3.70
CA THR A 38 -3.06 2.95 2.78
C THR A 38 -3.94 3.90 3.58
N ARG A 39 -3.74 5.20 3.39
CA ARG A 39 -4.52 6.27 4.03
C ARG A 39 -6.01 6.06 3.81
N GLN A 40 -6.78 6.24 4.87
CA GLN A 40 -8.24 6.12 4.86
C GLN A 40 -8.93 7.47 5.03
N ARG A 41 -10.12 7.58 4.47
CA ARG A 41 -10.99 8.75 4.61
C ARG A 41 -12.41 8.30 4.92
N VAL A 42 -13.04 8.99 5.88
CA VAL A 42 -14.48 8.82 6.16
C VAL A 42 -15.28 9.61 5.15
N GLN A 43 -16.27 8.96 4.59
CA GLN A 43 -17.29 9.61 3.75
C GLN A 43 -18.49 9.94 4.62
N ILE A 44 -18.70 11.23 4.85
CA ILE A 44 -19.82 11.75 5.62
C ILE A 44 -20.87 12.27 4.63
N GLN A 45 -22.10 11.85 4.81
CA GLN A 45 -23.25 12.31 4.02
C GLN A 45 -24.34 12.86 4.94
N THR A 46 -25.17 13.72 4.38
CA THR A 46 -26.38 14.19 5.08
C THR A 46 -27.36 13.01 5.20
N SER A 47 -27.92 12.83 6.38
CA SER A 47 -29.01 11.87 6.60
C SER A 47 -30.26 12.27 5.79
N PRO A 48 -31.14 11.31 5.48
CA PRO A 48 -32.39 11.60 4.74
C PRO A 48 -33.17 12.72 5.39
N THR A 49 -33.69 13.64 4.58
CA THR A 49 -34.53 14.73 5.03
C THR A 49 -35.95 14.23 5.30
N VAL A 50 -36.57 14.73 6.35
CA VAL A 50 -37.99 14.47 6.67
C VAL A 50 -38.82 15.65 6.17
N GLN A 51 -39.84 15.35 5.39
CA GLN A 51 -40.82 16.39 4.95
C GLN A 51 -41.70 16.77 6.12
N THR A 52 -41.69 18.06 6.44
CA THR A 52 -42.57 18.64 7.45
C THR A 52 -43.53 19.68 6.81
N ALA A 53 -44.55 20.08 7.53
CA ALA A 53 -45.50 21.10 7.07
C ALA A 53 -44.81 22.46 6.74
N ILE A 54 -43.60 22.69 7.27
CA ILE A 54 -42.83 23.92 7.08
C ILE A 54 -41.78 23.75 5.95
N GLY A 55 -41.58 22.51 5.45
CA GLY A 55 -40.59 22.19 4.42
C GLY A 55 -39.68 21.03 4.79
N PRO A 56 -38.72 20.69 3.90
CA PRO A 56 -37.79 19.59 4.15
C PRO A 56 -36.83 19.94 5.29
N GLN A 57 -36.74 19.04 6.28
CA GLN A 57 -35.88 19.21 7.43
C GLN A 57 -34.78 18.16 7.45
N GLY A 58 -33.53 18.62 7.61
CA GLY A 58 -32.36 17.75 7.73
C GLY A 58 -32.34 16.99 9.06
N THR A 59 -31.93 15.73 9.04
CA THR A 59 -31.82 14.87 10.22
C THR A 59 -30.41 14.67 10.69
N GLY A 60 -29.46 15.47 10.20
CA GLY A 60 -28.03 15.44 10.60
C GLY A 60 -27.11 14.82 9.56
N ALA A 61 -25.92 14.45 10.01
CA ALA A 61 -24.88 13.81 9.21
C ALA A 61 -24.59 12.42 9.75
N GLN A 62 -24.25 11.51 8.84
CA GLN A 62 -23.80 10.16 9.22
C GLN A 62 -22.58 9.74 8.41
N ALA A 63 -21.71 8.95 9.02
CA ALA A 63 -20.61 8.29 8.33
C ALA A 63 -21.18 7.09 7.55
N VAL A 64 -21.04 7.12 6.22
CA VAL A 64 -21.60 6.08 5.33
C VAL A 64 -20.58 5.03 4.99
N ALA A 65 -19.33 5.43 4.81
CA ALA A 65 -18.26 4.52 4.42
C ALA A 65 -16.88 5.04 4.87
N ILE A 66 -15.96 4.10 5.06
CA ILE A 66 -14.54 4.38 5.18
C ILE A 66 -13.89 3.90 3.89
N GLN A 67 -13.26 4.81 3.15
CA GLN A 67 -12.63 4.53 1.87
C GLN A 67 -11.11 4.65 1.98
N GLN A 68 -10.41 3.71 1.36
CA GLN A 68 -8.97 3.82 1.16
C GLN A 68 -8.67 4.71 -0.04
N LEU A 69 -7.75 5.65 0.15
CA LEU A 69 -7.27 6.52 -0.92
C LEU A 69 -6.11 5.80 -1.63
N ARG A 70 -6.44 5.08 -2.71
CA ARG A 70 -5.48 4.38 -3.56
C ARG A 70 -5.41 5.06 -4.91
N ASP A 71 -4.20 5.23 -5.41
CA ASP A 71 -3.96 5.63 -6.79
C ASP A 71 -3.75 4.37 -7.63
N LEU A 72 -4.74 4.04 -8.46
CA LEU A 72 -4.71 2.86 -9.30
C LEU A 72 -3.58 2.88 -10.34
N LEU A 73 -3.18 4.09 -10.76
CA LEU A 73 -2.06 4.24 -11.70
C LEU A 73 -0.75 3.85 -11.05
N VAL A 74 -0.48 4.38 -9.86
CA VAL A 74 0.73 4.08 -9.09
C VAL A 74 0.76 2.60 -8.67
N GLU A 75 -0.37 2.03 -8.26
CA GLU A 75 -0.45 0.59 -7.97
C GLU A 75 -0.16 -0.29 -9.20
N GLY A 76 -0.61 0.16 -10.38
CA GLY A 76 -0.30 -0.50 -11.65
C GLY A 76 1.20 -0.48 -11.94
N GLN A 77 1.83 0.67 -11.78
CA GLN A 77 3.28 0.83 -11.95
C GLN A 77 4.08 -0.04 -10.97
N ILE A 78 3.74 0.00 -9.68
CA ILE A 78 4.40 -0.82 -8.65
C ILE A 78 4.31 -2.31 -9.00
N ARG A 79 3.16 -2.79 -9.46
CA ARG A 79 3.00 -4.20 -9.87
C ARG A 79 3.87 -4.55 -11.07
N ASN A 80 3.95 -3.68 -12.06
CA ASN A 80 4.79 -3.89 -13.23
C ASN A 80 6.27 -3.93 -12.85
N GLU A 81 6.74 -2.95 -12.07
CA GLU A 81 8.12 -2.89 -11.58
C GLU A 81 8.47 -4.11 -10.71
N THR A 82 7.56 -4.52 -9.84
CA THR A 82 7.76 -5.72 -9.00
C THR A 82 7.84 -6.99 -9.85
N SER A 83 7.02 -7.10 -10.89
CA SER A 83 7.02 -8.23 -11.82
C SER A 83 8.34 -8.29 -12.59
N GLU A 84 8.81 -7.15 -13.10
CA GLU A 84 10.07 -7.04 -13.83
C GLU A 84 11.28 -7.36 -12.94
N SER A 85 11.30 -6.80 -11.74
CA SER A 85 12.33 -7.11 -10.72
C SER A 85 12.36 -8.62 -10.38
N SER A 86 11.20 -9.23 -10.22
CA SER A 86 11.08 -10.67 -9.95
C SER A 86 11.58 -11.51 -11.13
N TYR A 87 11.29 -11.09 -12.37
CA TYR A 87 11.80 -11.75 -13.57
C TYR A 87 13.34 -11.76 -13.60
N TRP A 88 13.96 -10.59 -13.41
CA TRP A 88 15.41 -10.47 -13.38
C TRP A 88 16.05 -11.28 -12.25
N THR A 89 15.45 -11.26 -11.07
CA THR A 89 15.91 -12.04 -9.91
C THR A 89 15.84 -13.53 -10.18
N THR A 90 14.78 -14.01 -10.83
CA THR A 90 14.62 -15.42 -11.17
C THR A 90 15.64 -15.86 -12.23
N GLN A 91 15.84 -15.01 -13.25
CA GLN A 91 16.84 -15.26 -14.28
C GLN A 91 18.26 -15.32 -13.69
N GLN A 92 18.58 -14.38 -12.77
CA GLN A 92 19.87 -14.40 -12.07
C GLN A 92 20.07 -15.68 -11.28
N LYS A 93 19.04 -16.14 -10.54
CA LYS A 93 19.11 -17.42 -9.81
C LYS A 93 19.30 -18.60 -10.74
N ALA A 94 18.58 -18.64 -11.87
CA ALA A 94 18.74 -19.73 -12.85
C ALA A 94 20.16 -19.78 -13.42
N LEU A 95 20.76 -18.62 -13.71
CA LEU A 95 22.14 -18.53 -14.18
C LEU A 95 23.13 -18.96 -13.09
N GLN A 96 22.90 -18.59 -11.82
CA GLN A 96 23.72 -19.03 -10.70
C GLN A 96 23.68 -20.57 -10.54
N TYR A 97 22.49 -21.18 -10.65
CA TYR A 97 22.38 -22.64 -10.63
C TYR A 97 23.09 -23.29 -11.80
N ALA A 98 22.99 -22.73 -13.01
CA ALA A 98 23.71 -23.22 -14.16
C ALA A 98 25.25 -23.12 -13.98
N GLN A 99 25.75 -22.01 -13.45
CA GLN A 99 27.18 -21.82 -13.12
C GLN A 99 27.66 -22.83 -12.10
N THR A 100 26.88 -23.06 -11.04
CA THR A 100 27.21 -24.07 -10.02
C THR A 100 27.23 -25.47 -10.60
N GLY A 101 26.30 -25.78 -11.52
CA GLY A 101 26.26 -27.09 -12.21
C GLY A 101 27.41 -27.32 -13.19
N LEU A 102 27.96 -26.25 -13.76
CA LEU A 102 29.12 -26.31 -14.67
C LEU A 102 30.45 -26.28 -13.93
N GLY A 103 30.47 -26.06 -12.61
CA GLY A 103 31.69 -26.01 -11.80
C GLY A 103 32.61 -24.82 -12.09
N GLU A 104 32.16 -23.87 -12.86
CA GLU A 104 32.90 -22.64 -13.18
C GLU A 104 32.50 -21.49 -12.25
N PHE A 105 33.41 -21.13 -11.37
CA PHE A 105 33.31 -19.94 -10.56
C PHE A 105 33.87 -18.75 -11.35
N ILE A 106 33.04 -17.99 -12.02
CA ILE A 106 33.47 -16.74 -12.66
C ILE A 106 33.56 -15.67 -11.57
N ASP A 107 34.75 -15.47 -11.04
CA ASP A 107 35.04 -14.38 -10.12
C ASP A 107 35.08 -13.06 -10.89
N ARG A 108 33.96 -12.29 -10.85
CA ARG A 108 33.86 -10.97 -11.47
C ARG A 108 34.77 -9.92 -10.83
N ASN A 109 35.33 -10.18 -9.66
CA ASN A 109 36.24 -9.25 -8.98
C ASN A 109 37.67 -9.34 -9.50
N ALA A 110 38.02 -10.39 -10.25
CA ALA A 110 39.35 -10.53 -10.82
C ALA A 110 39.65 -9.56 -11.97
N ASP A 111 38.60 -9.00 -12.58
CA ASP A 111 38.72 -8.16 -13.77
C ASP A 111 38.89 -6.65 -13.47
N VAL A 112 38.81 -6.23 -12.20
CA VAL A 112 38.92 -4.82 -11.80
C VAL A 112 40.33 -4.44 -11.35
N VAL A 113 41.16 -5.40 -11.08
CA VAL A 113 42.59 -5.16 -10.74
C VAL A 113 43.46 -5.74 -11.86
N GLY A 114 43.75 -4.86 -12.81
CA GLY A 114 44.81 -5.15 -13.79
C GLY A 114 46.11 -5.51 -13.09
N SER A 115 46.33 -6.77 -12.84
CA SER A 115 47.62 -7.33 -12.47
C SER A 115 47.88 -8.52 -13.38
N ALA A 116 48.79 -8.30 -14.30
CA ALA A 116 49.46 -9.35 -15.04
C ALA A 116 50.06 -10.35 -14.06
N GLY A 117 49.63 -11.56 -14.09
CA GLY A 117 50.30 -12.61 -13.31
C GLY A 117 49.49 -13.88 -13.18
N SER A 118 49.92 -14.86 -13.98
CA SER A 118 49.70 -16.28 -13.74
C SER A 118 48.31 -16.84 -14.03
N GLY A 119 48.10 -17.13 -15.30
CA GLY A 119 47.11 -18.12 -15.69
C GLY A 119 47.54 -19.51 -15.24
N THR A 120 47.06 -19.94 -14.11
CA THR A 120 47.05 -21.36 -13.73
C THR A 120 45.69 -21.63 -13.13
N GLY A 121 44.75 -21.82 -13.97
CA GLY A 121 43.47 -22.13 -13.47
C GLY A 121 42.66 -22.94 -14.44
N ALA A 122 42.33 -24.03 -13.99
CA ALA A 122 41.07 -24.60 -14.37
C ALA A 122 41.01 -25.41 -15.65
N LEU A 123 41.84 -26.38 -15.73
CA LEU A 123 41.48 -27.63 -16.44
C LEU A 123 41.98 -28.88 -15.69
N SER A 124 41.91 -28.86 -14.36
CA SER A 124 42.31 -30.01 -13.53
C SER A 124 41.15 -30.94 -13.17
N GLY A 125 40.10 -30.93 -13.92
CA GLY A 125 38.92 -31.79 -13.67
C GLY A 125 38.63 -32.84 -14.72
N LEU A 126 39.53 -33.09 -15.65
CA LEU A 126 39.39 -34.14 -16.66
C LEU A 126 40.65 -35.04 -16.66
N ALA A 127 40.75 -35.88 -15.64
CA ALA A 127 41.56 -37.10 -15.64
C ALA A 127 40.88 -38.15 -14.78
#